data_272c5a1195a1dfdbe25fdb97b6bb835b
#
_entry.id   272c5a1195a1dfdbe25fdb97b6bb835b
#
_cell.length_a   1.000
_cell.length_b   1.000
_cell.length_c   1.000
_cell.angle_alpha   90.00
_cell.angle_beta   90.00
_cell.angle_gamma   90.00
#
_symmetry.space_group_name_H-M   'P 1'
#
loop_
_entity.id
_entity.type
_entity.pdbx_description
1 polymer ?
#
loop_
_entity_poly.entity_id
_entity_poly.type
_entity_poly.pdbx_seq_one_letter_code
_entity_poly.pdbx_strand_id
1 'polypeptide(L)'
;MALNVARLYVLQKMNKTDLAVSLVEPRRLVLPNPWAGHIPFAAWLIHQIKPRVLVELGTHTGNSYCAFCQSIEEASSPTKAYAVDTWQGDEHAGRYDDSVYEQLRAYHDPLYGSFSTLLRKTFDQALEDFAP
;
A
#
# COMPACT_ATOMS: atom_id res chain seq x y z
N MET A 1 36.06 5.89 -1.09
CA MET A 1 36.00 5.40 -2.49
C MET A 1 34.96 4.28 -2.68
N ALA A 2 34.74 3.38 -1.72
CA ALA A 2 33.77 2.28 -1.83
C ALA A 2 32.28 2.72 -1.88
N LEU A 3 31.89 3.83 -1.23
CA LEU A 3 30.50 4.32 -1.25
C LEU A 3 30.02 4.83 -2.61
N ASN A 4 30.92 5.31 -3.46
CA ASN A 4 30.56 5.83 -4.77
C ASN A 4 30.31 4.72 -5.81
N VAL A 5 30.99 3.60 -5.67
CA VAL A 5 30.84 2.47 -6.61
C VAL A 5 29.51 1.75 -6.40
N ALA A 6 29.11 1.54 -5.13
CA ALA A 6 27.82 0.93 -4.80
C ALA A 6 26.64 1.83 -5.26
N ARG A 7 26.76 3.15 -5.09
CA ARG A 7 25.77 4.12 -5.54
C ARG A 7 25.65 4.17 -7.07
N LEU A 8 26.76 4.08 -7.78
CA LEU A 8 26.77 4.00 -9.25
C LEU A 8 26.17 2.66 -9.73
N TYR A 9 26.45 1.56 -9.03
CA TYR A 9 25.95 0.24 -9.40
C TYR A 9 24.43 0.13 -9.21
N VAL A 10 23.89 0.74 -8.16
CA VAL A 10 22.42 0.84 -7.94
C VAL A 10 21.77 1.70 -9.02
N LEU A 11 22.38 2.85 -9.37
CA LEU A 11 21.85 3.74 -10.40
C LEU A 11 21.97 3.15 -11.82
N GLN A 12 23.00 2.34 -12.10
CA GLN A 12 23.17 1.66 -13.39
C GLN A 12 22.19 0.49 -13.58
N LYS A 13 21.69 -0.13 -12.49
CA LYS A 13 20.68 -1.19 -12.55
C LYS A 13 19.23 -0.67 -12.50
N MET A 14 19.01 0.59 -12.16
CA MET A 14 17.69 1.21 -12.25
C MET A 14 17.36 1.43 -13.73
N ASN A 15 16.59 0.53 -14.29
CA ASN A 15 16.06 0.65 -15.64
C ASN A 15 15.15 1.89 -15.72
N LYS A 16 15.15 2.62 -16.83
CA LYS A 16 14.25 3.78 -17.03
C LYS A 16 12.78 3.42 -16.81
N THR A 17 12.42 2.17 -17.07
CA THR A 17 11.08 1.61 -16.79
C THR A 17 10.78 1.57 -15.30
N ASP A 18 11.76 1.33 -14.42
CA ASP A 18 11.57 1.25 -12.98
C ASP A 18 11.25 2.62 -12.35
N LEU A 19 11.79 3.70 -12.92
CA LEU A 19 11.45 5.07 -12.49
C LEU A 19 10.09 5.51 -13.01
N ALA A 20 9.69 5.07 -14.19
CA ALA A 20 8.40 5.44 -14.78
C ALA A 20 7.21 4.98 -13.93
N VAL A 21 7.32 3.81 -13.27
CA VAL A 21 6.28 3.32 -12.35
C VAL A 21 6.08 4.23 -11.14
N SER A 22 7.12 4.91 -10.67
CA SER A 22 7.04 5.85 -9.55
C SER A 22 6.32 7.16 -9.91
N LEU A 23 6.11 7.41 -11.19
CA LEU A 23 5.43 8.59 -11.72
C LEU A 23 3.95 8.33 -12.05
N VAL A 24 3.47 7.11 -11.80
CA VAL A 24 2.06 6.78 -12.03
C VAL A 24 1.19 7.53 -11.03
N GLU A 25 0.18 8.22 -11.56
CA GLU A 25 -0.77 8.96 -10.73
C GLU A 25 -1.66 7.98 -9.95
N PRO A 26 -1.80 8.15 -8.62
CA PRO A 26 -2.69 7.32 -7.83
C PRO A 26 -4.14 7.57 -8.23
N ARG A 27 -4.91 6.51 -8.48
CA ARG A 27 -6.33 6.59 -8.83
C ARG A 27 -7.19 7.07 -7.65
N ARG A 28 -6.68 6.98 -6.44
CA ARG A 28 -7.34 7.43 -5.22
C ARG A 28 -6.39 8.28 -4.39
N LEU A 29 -6.84 9.49 -4.10
CA LEU A 29 -6.19 10.40 -3.15
C LEU A 29 -7.27 11.20 -2.42
N VAL A 30 -7.49 10.89 -1.14
CA VAL A 30 -8.50 11.50 -0.28
C VAL A 30 -7.81 12.34 0.78
N LEU A 31 -8.35 13.50 1.09
CA LEU A 31 -7.84 14.36 2.16
C LEU A 31 -8.35 13.90 3.54
N PRO A 32 -7.54 14.00 4.59
CA PRO A 32 -6.12 14.40 4.60
C PRO A 32 -5.21 13.33 3.97
N ASN A 33 -4.10 13.77 3.35
CA ASN A 33 -3.19 12.88 2.62
C ASN A 33 -1.72 12.97 3.10
N PRO A 34 -1.44 12.86 4.40
CA PRO A 34 -0.09 13.06 4.94
C PRO A 34 0.97 12.12 4.35
N TRP A 35 0.56 10.94 3.91
CA TRP A 35 1.44 9.89 3.36
C TRP A 35 1.54 9.89 1.83
N ALA A 36 0.97 10.88 1.14
CA ALA A 36 0.97 10.93 -0.32
C ALA A 36 2.39 10.90 -0.93
N GLY A 37 3.37 11.47 -0.25
CA GLY A 37 4.78 11.44 -0.68
C GLY A 37 5.42 10.05 -0.74
N HIS A 38 4.82 9.03 -0.11
CA HIS A 38 5.31 7.64 -0.14
C HIS A 38 4.71 6.81 -1.28
N ILE A 39 3.68 7.31 -1.96
CA ILE A 39 3.00 6.60 -3.06
C ILE A 39 3.96 6.22 -4.20
N PRO A 40 4.86 7.10 -4.68
CA PRO A 40 5.84 6.74 -5.70
C PRO A 40 6.75 5.58 -5.27
N PHE A 41 7.14 5.55 -3.99
CA PHE A 41 7.92 4.46 -3.44
C PHE A 41 7.13 3.15 -3.38
N ALA A 42 5.84 3.21 -3.02
CA ALA A 42 4.96 2.04 -2.99
C ALA A 42 4.87 1.37 -4.38
N ALA A 43 4.68 2.17 -5.42
CA ALA A 43 4.61 1.68 -6.79
C ALA A 43 5.93 1.01 -7.22
N TRP A 44 7.05 1.68 -6.98
CA TRP A 44 8.38 1.13 -7.26
C TRP A 44 8.63 -0.18 -6.51
N LEU A 45 8.31 -0.23 -5.22
CA LEU A 45 8.55 -1.39 -4.35
C LEU A 45 7.81 -2.65 -4.86
N ILE A 46 6.54 -2.51 -5.21
CA ILE A 46 5.74 -3.63 -5.74
C ILE A 46 6.33 -4.16 -7.04
N HIS A 47 6.72 -3.26 -7.94
CA HIS A 47 7.34 -3.67 -9.21
C HIS A 47 8.67 -4.39 -9.04
N GLN A 48 9.48 -3.99 -8.03
CA GLN A 48 10.79 -4.60 -7.77
C GLN A 48 10.68 -5.94 -7.05
N ILE A 49 9.83 -6.03 -6.04
CA ILE A 49 9.80 -7.19 -5.12
C ILE A 49 8.77 -8.22 -5.57
N LYS A 50 7.62 -7.79 -6.09
CA LYS A 50 6.45 -8.64 -6.41
C LYS A 50 6.16 -9.63 -5.26
N PRO A 51 5.88 -9.13 -4.05
CA PRO A 51 5.74 -9.96 -2.87
C PRO A 51 4.57 -10.93 -3.04
N ARG A 52 4.64 -12.10 -2.42
CA ARG A 52 3.50 -13.04 -2.40
C ARG A 52 2.38 -12.55 -1.50
N VAL A 53 2.74 -11.88 -0.41
CA VAL A 53 1.83 -11.30 0.58
C VAL A 53 2.28 -9.89 0.90
N LEU A 54 1.33 -8.96 0.91
CA LEU A 54 1.49 -7.59 1.40
C LEU A 54 0.52 -7.38 2.56
N VAL A 55 1.01 -6.84 3.66
CA VAL A 55 0.16 -6.43 4.79
C VAL A 55 0.46 -4.99 5.14
N GLU A 56 -0.55 -4.13 5.16
CA GLU A 56 -0.45 -2.77 5.69
C GLU A 56 -1.12 -2.70 7.06
N LEU A 57 -0.39 -2.16 8.03
CA LEU A 57 -0.89 -1.92 9.38
C LEU A 57 -1.21 -0.44 9.56
N GLY A 58 -2.47 -0.11 9.81
CA GLY A 58 -2.95 1.28 9.88
C GLY A 58 -3.23 1.86 8.48
N THR A 59 -4.45 1.75 8.02
CA THR A 59 -4.83 2.06 6.63
C THR A 59 -5.59 3.38 6.50
N HIS A 60 -6.36 3.76 7.51
CA HIS A 60 -7.14 5.01 7.54
C HIS A 60 -8.01 5.17 6.28
N THR A 61 -7.82 6.26 5.51
CA THR A 61 -8.56 6.51 4.25
C THR A 61 -8.17 5.60 3.09
N GLY A 62 -7.07 4.85 3.24
CA GLY A 62 -6.59 3.89 2.25
C GLY A 62 -5.77 4.49 1.10
N ASN A 63 -5.23 5.69 1.24
CA ASN A 63 -4.44 6.32 0.16
C ASN A 63 -3.21 5.49 -0.22
N SER A 64 -2.37 5.12 0.74
CA SER A 64 -1.20 4.26 0.51
C SER A 64 -1.62 2.86 0.08
N TYR A 65 -2.60 2.29 0.80
CA TYR A 65 -3.06 0.93 0.51
C TYR A 65 -3.63 0.76 -0.90
N CYS A 66 -4.47 1.69 -1.35
CA CYS A 66 -5.00 1.67 -2.72
C CYS A 66 -3.91 1.89 -3.77
N ALA A 67 -2.86 2.65 -3.46
CA ALA A 67 -1.71 2.79 -4.34
C ALA A 67 -0.91 1.47 -4.46
N PHE A 68 -0.76 0.72 -3.36
CA PHE A 68 -0.21 -0.64 -3.42
C PHE A 68 -1.08 -1.57 -4.27
N CYS A 69 -2.40 -1.56 -4.06
CA CYS A 69 -3.33 -2.39 -4.84
C CYS A 69 -3.28 -2.04 -6.33
N GLN A 70 -3.29 -0.75 -6.68
CA GLN A 70 -3.11 -0.29 -8.06
C GLN A 70 -1.81 -0.83 -8.67
N SER A 71 -0.71 -0.76 -7.93
CA SER A 71 0.60 -1.22 -8.40
C SER A 71 0.67 -2.74 -8.56
N ILE A 72 -0.01 -3.50 -7.69
CA ILE A 72 -0.15 -4.95 -7.80
C ILE A 72 -0.89 -5.33 -9.09
N GLU A 73 -1.99 -4.65 -9.37
CA GLU A 73 -2.78 -4.85 -10.59
C GLU A 73 -1.97 -4.50 -11.84
N GLU A 74 -1.34 -3.30 -11.88
CA GLU A 74 -0.55 -2.83 -13.02
C GLU A 74 0.69 -3.70 -13.28
N ALA A 75 1.33 -4.21 -12.23
CA ALA A 75 2.45 -5.16 -12.34
C ALA A 75 2.01 -6.59 -12.68
N SER A 76 0.70 -6.88 -12.73
CA SER A 76 0.15 -8.23 -12.81
C SER A 76 0.82 -9.16 -11.77
N SER A 77 1.02 -8.65 -10.56
CA SER A 77 1.68 -9.38 -9.50
C SER A 77 0.72 -10.40 -8.85
N PRO A 78 1.18 -11.62 -8.52
CA PRO A 78 0.36 -12.62 -7.82
C PRO A 78 0.17 -12.33 -6.32
N THR A 79 0.44 -11.10 -5.91
CA THR A 79 0.39 -10.65 -4.51
C THR A 79 -1.02 -10.75 -3.94
N LYS A 80 -1.16 -11.34 -2.76
CA LYS A 80 -2.34 -11.19 -1.90
C LYS A 80 -2.09 -10.04 -0.93
N ALA A 81 -3.01 -9.08 -0.88
CA ALA A 81 -2.88 -7.87 -0.07
C ALA A 81 -3.90 -7.83 1.07
N TYR A 82 -3.48 -7.32 2.22
CA TYR A 82 -4.32 -7.18 3.40
C TYR A 82 -4.09 -5.81 4.03
N ALA A 83 -5.18 -5.09 4.32
CA ALA A 83 -5.17 -3.89 5.13
C ALA A 83 -5.73 -4.20 6.50
N VAL A 84 -4.98 -3.91 7.55
CA VAL A 84 -5.41 -4.12 8.92
C VAL A 84 -5.59 -2.79 9.61
N ASP A 85 -6.81 -2.50 10.03
CA ASP A 85 -7.17 -1.31 10.78
C ASP A 85 -8.46 -1.57 11.57
N THR A 86 -8.65 -0.91 12.68
CA THR A 86 -9.95 -0.93 13.39
C THR A 86 -10.96 0.00 12.74
N TRP A 87 -10.47 1.00 12.00
CA TRP A 87 -11.24 2.14 11.48
C TRP A 87 -12.04 2.88 12.55
N GLN A 88 -11.50 2.96 13.76
CA GLN A 88 -12.07 3.71 14.90
C GLN A 88 -11.21 4.92 15.27
N GLY A 89 -10.02 5.02 14.68
CA GLY A 89 -9.02 6.00 15.07
C GLY A 89 -8.27 5.59 16.35
N ASP A 90 -7.34 6.44 16.74
CA ASP A 90 -6.53 6.27 17.94
C ASP A 90 -6.21 7.64 18.58
N GLU A 91 -5.37 7.63 19.62
CA GLU A 91 -4.96 8.87 20.31
C GLU A 91 -4.16 9.84 19.42
N HIS A 92 -3.48 9.34 18.38
CA HIS A 92 -2.65 10.14 17.47
C HIS A 92 -3.42 10.62 16.24
N ALA A 93 -4.21 9.72 15.64
CA ALA A 93 -5.00 10.02 14.44
C ALA A 93 -6.33 10.71 14.74
N GLY A 94 -6.75 10.74 16.03
CA GLY A 94 -8.09 11.14 16.44
C GLY A 94 -9.12 10.04 16.18
N ARG A 95 -10.33 10.25 16.71
CA ARG A 95 -11.44 9.32 16.44
C ARG A 95 -12.17 9.70 15.17
N TYR A 96 -12.52 8.72 14.38
CA TYR A 96 -13.38 8.87 13.21
C TYR A 96 -14.47 7.81 13.21
N ASP A 97 -15.56 8.08 12.49
CA ASP A 97 -16.71 7.22 12.42
C ASP A 97 -16.60 6.15 11.32
N ASP A 98 -17.59 5.31 11.22
CA ASP A 98 -17.65 4.21 10.25
C ASP A 98 -17.61 4.68 8.79
N SER A 99 -17.88 5.95 8.51
CA SER A 99 -17.89 6.49 7.14
C SER A 99 -16.56 6.36 6.44
N VAL A 100 -15.45 6.43 7.17
CA VAL A 100 -14.10 6.25 6.62
C VAL A 100 -13.93 4.85 6.06
N TYR A 101 -14.33 3.84 6.84
CA TYR A 101 -14.29 2.45 6.42
C TYR A 101 -15.23 2.17 5.24
N GLU A 102 -16.49 2.62 5.33
CA GLU A 102 -17.48 2.37 4.28
C GLU A 102 -17.12 3.03 2.95
N GLN A 103 -16.56 4.25 2.98
CA GLN A 103 -16.08 4.91 1.77
C GLN A 103 -14.87 4.18 1.15
N LEU A 104 -13.94 3.72 1.98
CA LEU A 104 -12.82 2.92 1.49
C LEU A 104 -13.31 1.61 0.89
N ARG A 105 -14.17 0.89 1.60
CA ARG A 105 -14.73 -0.39 1.18
C ARG A 105 -15.49 -0.28 -0.14
N ALA A 106 -16.34 0.74 -0.27
CA ALA A 106 -17.11 0.97 -1.50
C ALA A 106 -16.23 1.22 -2.74
N TYR A 107 -15.05 1.80 -2.54
CA TYR A 107 -14.06 1.99 -3.59
C TYR A 107 -13.22 0.72 -3.82
N HIS A 108 -12.74 0.10 -2.74
CA HIS A 108 -11.77 -0.99 -2.77
C HIS A 108 -12.35 -2.29 -3.30
N ASP A 109 -13.51 -2.73 -2.76
CA ASP A 109 -14.02 -4.08 -3.00
C ASP A 109 -14.32 -4.35 -4.49
N PRO A 110 -14.96 -3.43 -5.24
CA PRO A 110 -15.20 -3.66 -6.67
C PRO A 110 -13.93 -3.74 -7.52
N LEU A 111 -12.86 -3.03 -7.11
CA LEU A 111 -11.62 -2.91 -7.89
C LEU A 111 -10.61 -3.98 -7.52
N TYR A 112 -10.43 -4.23 -6.23
CA TYR A 112 -9.29 -4.99 -5.70
C TYR A 112 -9.71 -6.23 -4.89
N GLY A 113 -10.99 -6.45 -4.63
CA GLY A 113 -11.48 -7.54 -3.79
C GLY A 113 -11.13 -8.96 -4.26
N SER A 114 -10.69 -9.13 -5.51
CA SER A 114 -10.23 -10.42 -6.02
C SER A 114 -8.87 -10.88 -5.44
N PHE A 115 -8.03 -9.95 -5.01
CA PHE A 115 -6.70 -10.24 -4.45
C PHE A 115 -6.41 -9.51 -3.14
N SER A 116 -7.29 -8.64 -2.68
CA SER A 116 -7.09 -7.76 -1.54
C SER A 116 -8.26 -7.81 -0.57
N THR A 117 -7.96 -7.75 0.76
CA THR A 117 -8.95 -7.85 1.83
C THR A 117 -8.73 -6.76 2.87
N LEU A 118 -9.82 -6.09 3.27
CA LEU A 118 -9.84 -5.17 4.40
C LEU A 118 -10.19 -5.94 5.67
N LEU A 119 -9.23 -6.03 6.61
CA LEU A 119 -9.39 -6.71 7.90
C LEU A 119 -9.70 -5.68 8.99
N ARG A 120 -10.97 -5.55 9.38
CA ARG A 120 -11.40 -4.63 10.43
C ARG A 120 -11.14 -5.22 11.81
N LYS A 121 -9.88 -5.18 12.23
CA LYS A 121 -9.35 -5.81 13.44
C LYS A 121 -8.25 -4.97 14.06
N THR A 122 -7.93 -5.22 15.33
CA THR A 122 -6.66 -4.76 15.90
C THR A 122 -5.49 -5.52 15.27
N PHE A 123 -4.28 -4.98 15.38
CA PHE A 123 -3.09 -5.65 14.86
C PHE A 123 -2.86 -7.00 15.53
N ASP A 124 -3.06 -7.08 16.85
CA ASP A 124 -2.93 -8.34 17.61
C ASP A 124 -3.94 -9.40 17.16
N GLN A 125 -5.19 -9.01 16.94
CA GLN A 125 -6.20 -9.94 16.40
C GLN A 125 -5.88 -10.42 15.00
N ALA A 126 -5.29 -9.56 14.16
CA ALA A 126 -4.93 -9.92 12.80
C ALA A 126 -3.74 -10.88 12.73
N LEU A 127 -2.90 -10.97 13.76
CA LEU A 127 -1.81 -11.95 13.80
C LEU A 127 -2.31 -13.38 13.64
N GLU A 128 -3.50 -13.69 14.14
CA GLU A 128 -4.10 -15.03 14.03
C GLU A 128 -4.44 -15.40 12.57
N ASP A 129 -4.71 -14.42 11.71
CA ASP A 129 -5.01 -14.65 10.29
C ASP A 129 -3.74 -15.02 9.47
N PHE A 130 -2.56 -14.73 10.02
CA PHE A 130 -1.27 -14.95 9.37
C PHE A 130 -0.40 -15.99 10.09
N ALA A 131 -0.90 -16.63 11.14
CA ALA A 131 -0.22 -17.72 11.83
C ALA A 131 0.00 -18.91 10.86
N PRO A 132 1.16 -19.60 10.94
CA PRO A 132 1.47 -20.73 10.10
C PRO A 132 0.58 -21.95 10.40
#